data_9864bd3d61b3ff586aa1b0a823f68074
#
_entry.id   9864bd3d61b3ff586aa1b0a823f68074
#
_cell.length_a   1.000
_cell.length_b   1.000
_cell.length_c   1.000
_cell.angle_alpha   90.00
_cell.angle_beta   90.00
_cell.angle_gamma   90.00
#
_symmetry.space_group_name_H-M   'P 1'
#
loop_
_entity.id
_entity.type
_entity.pdbx_description
1 polymer ?
#
loop_
_entity_poly.entity_id
_entity_poly.type
_entity_poly.pdbx_seq_one_letter_code
_entity_poly.pdbx_strand_id
1 'polypeptide(L)'
;MQLWATMVAEANKRGIGNNSKRAAVGFCFGGGNVLELARSGADLDAVVCLHGHLRTTMPAKKGDIKAAVFVIHGTKDPVAPKADRDALEAEMDGAGANWQLLDFGGRLHSFAEEETMTKGEAEFNAPAAHQTYRMLDDFVQDAFNKKL
;
A
#
# COMPACT_ATOMS: atom_id res chain seq x y z
N MET A 1 12.76 4.61 8.68
CA MET A 1 13.30 5.84 8.05
C MET A 1 14.73 5.67 7.57
N GLN A 2 15.68 5.31 8.44
CA GLN A 2 17.11 5.24 8.10
C GLN A 2 17.42 4.25 6.93
N LEU A 3 16.80 3.08 6.94
CA LEU A 3 16.99 2.07 5.88
C LEU A 3 16.51 2.57 4.50
N TRP A 4 15.34 3.20 4.44
CA TRP A 4 14.81 3.78 3.21
C TRP A 4 15.76 4.83 2.61
N ALA A 5 16.20 5.79 3.43
CA ALA A 5 17.13 6.82 2.99
C ALA A 5 18.44 6.22 2.46
N THR A 6 18.96 5.18 3.12
CA THR A 6 20.17 4.45 2.67
C THR A 6 19.94 3.76 1.31
N MET A 7 18.79 3.10 1.13
CA MET A 7 18.46 2.44 -0.15
C MET A 7 18.36 3.44 -1.29
N VAL A 8 17.68 4.57 -1.07
CA VAL A 8 17.58 5.65 -2.08
C VAL A 8 18.95 6.23 -2.42
N ALA A 9 19.78 6.51 -1.41
CA ALA A 9 21.13 7.02 -1.62
C ALA A 9 22.00 6.05 -2.43
N GLU A 10 21.93 4.75 -2.14
CA GLU A 10 22.68 3.73 -2.86
C GLU A 10 22.17 3.53 -4.31
N ALA A 11 20.86 3.56 -4.52
CA ALA A 11 20.27 3.51 -5.87
C ALA A 11 20.72 4.71 -6.71
N ASN A 12 20.70 5.91 -6.13
CA ASN A 12 21.19 7.12 -6.79
C ASN A 12 22.66 7.02 -7.17
N LYS A 13 23.50 6.54 -6.26
CA LYS A 13 24.93 6.36 -6.48
C LYS A 13 25.21 5.38 -7.63
N ARG A 14 24.38 4.36 -7.79
CA ARG A 14 24.48 3.35 -8.85
C ARG A 14 23.81 3.76 -10.16
N GLY A 15 23.12 4.90 -10.21
CA GLY A 15 22.35 5.31 -11.38
C GLY A 15 21.14 4.40 -11.67
N ILE A 16 20.59 3.76 -10.64
CA ILE A 16 19.45 2.87 -10.76
C ILE A 16 18.14 3.68 -10.63
N GLY A 17 17.29 3.55 -11.64
CA GLY A 17 15.95 4.17 -11.63
C GLY A 17 15.95 5.65 -11.97
N ASN A 18 14.75 6.24 -11.85
CA ASN A 18 14.54 7.68 -12.05
C ASN A 18 14.34 8.35 -10.68
N ASN A 19 15.29 9.16 -10.27
CA ASN A 19 15.29 9.80 -8.95
C ASN A 19 14.16 10.82 -8.73
N SER A 20 13.43 11.19 -9.77
CA SER A 20 12.29 12.12 -9.68
C SER A 20 10.94 11.43 -9.53
N LYS A 21 10.89 10.09 -9.60
CA LYS A 21 9.65 9.30 -9.50
C LYS A 21 9.91 8.10 -8.60
N ARG A 22 9.18 8.03 -7.49
CA ARG A 22 9.36 7.00 -6.47
C ARG A 22 8.02 6.46 -6.00
N ALA A 23 7.84 5.15 -6.07
CA ALA A 23 6.70 4.47 -5.50
C ALA A 23 7.16 3.30 -4.63
N ALA A 24 6.38 2.98 -3.61
CA ALA A 24 6.56 1.78 -2.80
C ALA A 24 5.31 0.91 -2.89
N VAL A 25 5.51 -0.36 -3.26
CA VAL A 25 4.45 -1.36 -3.36
C VAL A 25 4.76 -2.48 -2.38
N GLY A 26 3.79 -2.92 -1.61
CA GLY A 26 3.97 -4.00 -0.65
C GLY A 26 2.77 -4.93 -0.56
N PHE A 27 3.06 -6.22 -0.37
CA PHE A 27 2.09 -7.30 -0.22
C PHE A 27 2.14 -7.82 1.21
N CYS A 28 1.05 -8.25 1.78
CA CYS A 28 0.99 -8.86 3.11
C CYS A 28 1.73 -8.02 4.16
N PHE A 29 2.74 -8.59 4.81
CA PHE A 29 3.63 -7.88 5.75
C PHE A 29 4.29 -6.66 5.10
N GLY A 30 4.75 -6.79 3.84
CA GLY A 30 5.31 -5.68 3.08
C GLY A 30 4.30 -4.56 2.82
N GLY A 31 3.01 -4.87 2.70
CA GLY A 31 1.93 -3.90 2.60
C GLY A 31 1.84 -3.00 3.85
N GLY A 32 1.93 -3.60 5.03
CA GLY A 32 2.02 -2.84 6.28
C GLY A 32 3.27 -1.96 6.34
N ASN A 33 4.42 -2.49 5.91
CA ASN A 33 5.67 -1.73 5.92
C ASN A 33 5.65 -0.49 5.02
N VAL A 34 5.04 -0.57 3.83
CA VAL A 34 4.93 0.61 2.95
C VAL A 34 3.94 1.63 3.49
N LEU A 35 2.89 1.21 4.22
CA LEU A 35 2.02 2.14 4.95
C LEU A 35 2.79 2.87 6.07
N GLU A 36 3.62 2.16 6.86
CA GLU A 36 4.48 2.79 7.86
C GLU A 36 5.47 3.76 7.22
N LEU A 37 5.97 3.44 6.02
CA LEU A 37 6.83 4.33 5.26
C LEU A 37 6.10 5.62 4.86
N ALA A 38 4.84 5.52 4.39
CA ALA A 38 3.99 6.68 4.11
C ALA A 38 3.74 7.52 5.38
N ARG A 39 3.35 6.87 6.50
CA ARG A 39 3.13 7.51 7.81
C ARG A 39 4.36 8.29 8.31
N SER A 40 5.53 7.80 7.97
CA SER A 40 6.81 8.44 8.34
C SER A 40 7.15 9.69 7.53
N GLY A 41 6.34 10.06 6.54
CA GLY A 41 6.58 11.21 5.68
C GLY A 41 7.67 10.99 4.63
N ALA A 42 7.91 9.73 4.23
CA ALA A 42 8.88 9.42 3.18
C ALA A 42 8.54 10.17 1.88
N ASP A 43 9.60 10.61 1.18
CA ASP A 43 9.49 11.30 -0.10
C ASP A 43 9.17 10.29 -1.22
N LEU A 44 7.88 10.03 -1.38
CA LEU A 44 7.29 9.12 -2.36
C LEU A 44 6.15 9.80 -3.10
N ASP A 45 5.99 9.48 -4.39
CA ASP A 45 4.83 9.89 -5.18
C ASP A 45 3.63 8.99 -4.88
N ALA A 46 3.86 7.68 -4.73
CA ALA A 46 2.81 6.70 -4.46
C ALA A 46 3.22 5.64 -3.44
N VAL A 47 2.25 5.17 -2.67
CA VAL A 47 2.33 3.97 -1.83
C VAL A 47 1.14 3.07 -2.14
N VAL A 48 1.41 1.80 -2.47
CA VAL A 48 0.35 0.81 -2.72
C VAL A 48 0.48 -0.36 -1.75
N CYS A 49 -0.55 -0.56 -0.96
CA CYS A 49 -0.67 -1.65 0.01
C CYS A 49 -1.65 -2.70 -0.50
N LEU A 50 -1.17 -3.90 -0.77
CA LEU A 50 -1.96 -5.04 -1.24
C LEU A 50 -2.17 -6.04 -0.10
N HIS A 51 -3.44 -6.25 0.29
CA HIS A 51 -3.83 -7.13 1.40
C HIS A 51 -2.84 -7.09 2.59
N GLY A 52 -2.40 -5.89 2.97
CA GLY A 52 -1.42 -5.68 4.02
C GLY A 52 -2.01 -5.58 5.42
N HIS A 53 -1.12 -5.58 6.43
CA HIS A 53 -1.49 -5.21 7.77
C HIS A 53 -1.80 -3.71 7.84
N LEU A 54 -2.98 -3.35 8.31
CA LEU A 54 -3.44 -1.95 8.33
C LEU A 54 -3.21 -1.25 9.66
N ARG A 55 -3.07 -2.04 10.76
CA ARG A 55 -2.85 -1.53 12.12
C ARG A 55 -1.51 -0.81 12.24
N THR A 56 -1.50 0.22 13.07
CA THR A 56 -0.29 0.93 13.48
C THR A 56 -0.36 1.29 14.96
N THR A 57 0.81 1.46 15.57
CA THR A 57 0.96 2.07 16.90
C THR A 57 1.33 3.55 16.82
N MET A 58 1.57 4.05 15.61
CA MET A 58 2.01 5.42 15.34
C MET A 58 1.17 6.02 14.19
N PRO A 59 -0.11 6.32 14.44
CA PRO A 59 -0.98 6.89 13.40
C PRO A 59 -0.44 8.23 12.90
N ALA A 60 -0.60 8.47 11.61
CA ALA A 60 -0.18 9.70 10.96
C ALA A 60 -0.97 10.90 11.50
N LYS A 61 -0.28 12.03 11.63
CA LYS A 61 -0.87 13.33 11.94
C LYS A 61 -1.12 14.11 10.66
N LYS A 62 -1.90 15.17 10.77
CA LYS A 62 -2.22 16.04 9.63
C LYS A 62 -0.94 16.52 8.92
N GLY A 63 -0.85 16.16 7.65
CA GLY A 63 0.25 16.55 6.77
C GLY A 63 1.51 15.68 6.88
N ASP A 64 1.51 14.58 7.64
CA ASP A 64 2.65 13.66 7.70
C ASP A 64 2.80 12.90 6.37
N ILE A 65 1.70 12.37 5.82
CA ILE A 65 1.70 11.60 4.58
C ILE A 65 1.85 12.52 3.37
N LYS A 66 2.86 12.28 2.56
CA LYS A 66 3.17 13.05 1.34
C LYS A 66 2.76 12.33 0.06
N ALA A 67 2.83 11.01 0.08
CA ALA A 67 2.48 10.15 -1.05
C ALA A 67 0.97 10.09 -1.27
N ALA A 68 0.54 9.85 -2.50
CA ALA A 68 -0.78 9.27 -2.74
C ALA A 68 -0.78 7.81 -2.26
N VAL A 69 -1.82 7.40 -1.54
CA VAL A 69 -1.92 6.07 -0.92
C VAL A 69 -3.05 5.27 -1.54
N PHE A 70 -2.76 4.07 -2.01
CA PHE A 70 -3.77 3.14 -2.48
C PHE A 70 -3.71 1.84 -1.68
N VAL A 71 -4.84 1.46 -1.09
CA VAL A 71 -4.99 0.21 -0.36
C VAL A 71 -5.97 -0.68 -1.11
N ILE A 72 -5.55 -1.91 -1.43
CA ILE A 72 -6.40 -2.91 -2.07
C ILE A 72 -6.53 -4.10 -1.12
N HIS A 73 -7.76 -4.42 -0.74
CA HIS A 73 -8.02 -5.35 0.35
C HIS A 73 -9.15 -6.35 0.02
N GLY A 74 -9.26 -7.41 0.81
CA GLY A 74 -10.34 -8.39 0.74
C GLY A 74 -11.30 -8.26 1.91
N THR A 75 -12.62 -8.23 1.65
CA THR A 75 -13.60 -8.01 2.74
C THR A 75 -13.65 -9.13 3.78
N LYS A 76 -13.13 -10.33 3.45
CA LYS A 76 -13.05 -11.48 4.35
C LYS A 76 -11.64 -11.78 4.85
N ASP A 77 -10.72 -10.85 4.66
CA ASP A 77 -9.35 -11.00 5.15
C ASP A 77 -9.32 -11.03 6.70
N PRO A 78 -8.91 -12.14 7.32
CA PRO A 78 -8.85 -12.24 8.78
C PRO A 78 -7.66 -11.49 9.38
N VAL A 79 -6.63 -11.16 8.58
CA VAL A 79 -5.42 -10.45 9.02
C VAL A 79 -5.70 -8.98 9.25
N ALA A 80 -6.56 -8.37 8.41
CA ALA A 80 -7.00 -6.99 8.59
C ALA A 80 -8.53 -6.91 8.49
N PRO A 81 -9.25 -7.21 9.55
CA PRO A 81 -10.71 -7.19 9.61
C PRO A 81 -11.28 -5.79 9.39
N LYS A 82 -12.60 -5.71 9.21
CA LYS A 82 -13.29 -4.44 8.95
C LYS A 82 -12.90 -3.31 9.92
N ALA A 83 -12.73 -3.62 11.19
CA ALA A 83 -12.35 -2.60 12.19
C ALA A 83 -10.99 -1.95 11.90
N ASP A 84 -10.05 -2.68 11.30
CA ASP A 84 -8.74 -2.15 10.94
C ASP A 84 -8.84 -1.26 9.68
N ARG A 85 -9.72 -1.60 8.75
CA ARG A 85 -10.01 -0.74 7.59
C ARG A 85 -10.69 0.55 8.02
N ASP A 86 -11.71 0.46 8.87
CA ASP A 86 -12.41 1.64 9.41
C ASP A 86 -11.43 2.58 10.16
N ALA A 87 -10.50 2.00 10.91
CA ALA A 87 -9.46 2.78 11.61
C ALA A 87 -8.47 3.44 10.65
N LEU A 88 -8.07 2.73 9.58
CA LEU A 88 -7.21 3.30 8.53
C LEU A 88 -7.91 4.45 7.80
N GLU A 89 -9.19 4.30 7.43
CA GLU A 89 -9.96 5.35 6.78
C GLU A 89 -10.01 6.61 7.63
N ALA A 90 -10.35 6.46 8.93
CA ALA A 90 -10.37 7.57 9.87
C ALA A 90 -8.99 8.24 10.04
N GLU A 91 -7.91 7.45 10.02
CA GLU A 91 -6.53 7.95 10.06
C GLU A 91 -6.18 8.76 8.81
N MET A 92 -6.44 8.21 7.62
CA MET A 92 -6.11 8.87 6.35
C MET A 92 -6.87 10.20 6.19
N ASP A 93 -8.15 10.23 6.55
CA ASP A 93 -8.96 11.45 6.56
C ASP A 93 -8.42 12.46 7.57
N GLY A 94 -8.13 12.03 8.80
CA GLY A 94 -7.56 12.88 9.84
C GLY A 94 -6.19 13.44 9.48
N ALA A 95 -5.38 12.67 8.77
CA ALA A 95 -4.07 13.08 8.25
C ALA A 95 -4.20 14.04 7.05
N GLY A 96 -5.36 14.13 6.42
CA GLY A 96 -5.57 14.88 5.18
C GLY A 96 -4.77 14.29 4.02
N ALA A 97 -4.58 12.97 4.02
CA ALA A 97 -3.87 12.27 2.98
C ALA A 97 -4.68 12.24 1.67
N ASN A 98 -4.00 12.14 0.53
CA ASN A 98 -4.62 11.72 -0.71
C ASN A 98 -4.63 10.19 -0.74
N TRP A 99 -5.81 9.59 -0.60
CA TRP A 99 -5.90 8.13 -0.43
C TRP A 99 -7.12 7.51 -1.11
N GLN A 100 -6.98 6.22 -1.42
CA GLN A 100 -8.05 5.40 -1.97
C GLN A 100 -8.02 4.02 -1.30
N LEU A 101 -9.18 3.44 -1.05
CA LEU A 101 -9.36 2.06 -0.60
C LEU A 101 -10.29 1.32 -1.56
N LEU A 102 -9.85 0.15 -2.00
CA LEU A 102 -10.67 -0.77 -2.77
C LEU A 102 -10.82 -2.09 -2.01
N ASP A 103 -12.06 -2.46 -1.72
CA ASP A 103 -12.41 -3.73 -1.12
C ASP A 103 -12.95 -4.72 -2.16
N PHE A 104 -12.28 -5.84 -2.34
CA PHE A 104 -12.80 -6.97 -3.11
C PHE A 104 -13.75 -7.83 -2.26
N GLY A 105 -15.02 -7.86 -2.62
CA GLY A 105 -16.05 -8.62 -1.92
C GLY A 105 -15.72 -10.11 -1.81
N GLY A 106 -15.72 -10.64 -0.57
CA GLY A 106 -15.52 -12.07 -0.31
C GLY A 106 -14.11 -12.59 -0.49
N ARG A 107 -13.11 -11.74 -0.78
CA ARG A 107 -11.71 -12.18 -0.90
C ARG A 107 -11.07 -12.29 0.48
N LEU A 108 -10.21 -13.31 0.62
CA LEU A 108 -9.38 -13.58 1.78
C LEU A 108 -8.02 -12.86 1.65
N HIS A 109 -7.11 -13.11 2.62
CA HIS A 109 -5.73 -12.63 2.56
C HIS A 109 -4.99 -13.16 1.31
N SER A 110 -3.97 -12.47 0.85
CA SER A 110 -3.09 -12.88 -0.26
C SER A 110 -3.80 -13.25 -1.56
N PHE A 111 -4.99 -12.70 -1.82
CA PHE A 111 -5.77 -13.06 -3.01
C PHE A 111 -5.07 -12.71 -4.35
N ALA A 112 -4.05 -11.87 -4.32
CA ALA A 112 -3.27 -11.47 -5.48
C ALA A 112 -1.94 -12.24 -5.66
N GLU A 113 -1.62 -13.22 -4.78
CA GLU A 113 -0.38 -13.99 -4.81
C GLU A 113 -0.66 -15.46 -5.17
N GLU A 114 -0.18 -15.92 -6.34
CA GLU A 114 -0.52 -17.22 -6.95
C GLU A 114 -0.17 -18.45 -6.09
N GLU A 115 0.86 -18.39 -5.27
CA GLU A 115 1.34 -19.54 -4.50
C GLU A 115 0.71 -19.65 -3.10
N THR A 116 -0.21 -18.74 -2.76
CA THR A 116 -0.74 -18.69 -1.41
C THR A 116 -2.06 -19.43 -1.29
N MET A 117 -2.03 -20.53 -0.54
CA MET A 117 -3.22 -21.30 -0.18
C MET A 117 -3.18 -21.73 1.29
N THR A 118 -3.90 -21.00 2.14
CA THR A 118 -4.21 -21.44 3.51
C THR A 118 -5.72 -21.41 3.68
N LYS A 119 -6.33 -22.58 3.75
CA LYS A 119 -7.79 -22.74 3.78
C LYS A 119 -8.46 -21.84 4.82
N GLY A 120 -9.34 -20.94 4.34
CA GLY A 120 -10.11 -20.04 5.19
C GLY A 120 -9.36 -18.80 5.67
N GLU A 121 -8.06 -18.66 5.37
CA GLU A 121 -7.24 -17.53 5.77
C GLU A 121 -6.69 -16.76 4.56
N ALA A 122 -6.09 -17.47 3.61
CA ALA A 122 -5.47 -16.90 2.42
C ALA A 122 -5.78 -17.75 1.20
N GLU A 123 -6.23 -17.12 0.11
CA GLU A 123 -6.63 -17.84 -1.10
C GLU A 123 -6.44 -16.97 -2.33
N PHE A 124 -5.62 -17.45 -3.28
CA PHE A 124 -5.45 -16.80 -4.58
C PHE A 124 -6.75 -16.72 -5.39
N ASN A 125 -6.97 -15.60 -6.05
CA ASN A 125 -8.09 -15.41 -6.96
C ASN A 125 -7.64 -14.70 -8.23
N ALA A 126 -7.46 -15.46 -9.32
CA ALA A 126 -6.92 -14.95 -10.57
C ALA A 126 -7.65 -13.73 -11.15
N PRO A 127 -9.01 -13.68 -11.21
CA PRO A 127 -9.71 -12.47 -11.67
C PRO A 127 -9.44 -11.23 -10.82
N ALA A 128 -9.45 -11.37 -9.48
CA ALA A 128 -9.17 -10.26 -8.57
C ALA A 128 -7.70 -9.82 -8.67
N ALA A 129 -6.77 -10.78 -8.74
CA ALA A 129 -5.35 -10.50 -8.92
C ALA A 129 -5.08 -9.71 -10.22
N HIS A 130 -5.62 -10.17 -11.34
CA HIS A 130 -5.47 -9.49 -12.63
C HIS A 130 -6.01 -8.05 -12.58
N GLN A 131 -7.17 -7.85 -11.96
CA GLN A 131 -7.74 -6.51 -11.80
C GLN A 131 -6.87 -5.64 -10.88
N THR A 132 -6.39 -6.21 -9.77
CA THR A 132 -5.50 -5.54 -8.80
C THR A 132 -4.25 -5.00 -9.47
N TYR A 133 -3.54 -5.83 -10.25
CA TYR A 133 -2.29 -5.40 -10.91
C TYR A 133 -2.50 -4.28 -11.93
N ARG A 134 -3.60 -4.31 -12.68
CA ARG A 134 -3.94 -3.20 -13.60
C ARG A 134 -4.18 -1.90 -12.83
N MET A 135 -4.99 -1.95 -11.77
CA MET A 135 -5.31 -0.76 -10.98
C MET A 135 -4.09 -0.21 -10.25
N LEU A 136 -3.19 -1.08 -9.79
CA LEU A 136 -1.91 -0.69 -9.22
C LEU A 136 -1.06 0.09 -10.24
N ASP A 137 -0.92 -0.44 -11.45
CA ASP A 137 -0.14 0.20 -12.51
C ASP A 137 -0.72 1.57 -12.88
N ASP A 138 -2.02 1.63 -13.13
CA ASP A 138 -2.73 2.88 -13.42
C ASP A 138 -2.53 3.92 -12.31
N PHE A 139 -2.69 3.53 -11.05
CA PHE A 139 -2.52 4.42 -9.90
C PHE A 139 -1.09 4.98 -9.79
N VAL A 140 -0.10 4.11 -9.92
CA VAL A 140 1.31 4.54 -9.87
C VAL A 140 1.64 5.48 -11.02
N GLN A 141 1.17 5.19 -12.24
CA GLN A 141 1.37 6.06 -13.40
C GLN A 141 0.69 7.43 -13.21
N ASP A 142 -0.52 7.45 -12.66
CA ASP A 142 -1.24 8.71 -12.41
C ASP A 142 -0.54 9.54 -11.32
N ALA A 143 -0.04 8.92 -10.25
CA ALA A 143 0.78 9.59 -9.24
C ALA A 143 2.05 10.19 -9.86
N PHE A 144 2.76 9.43 -10.67
CA PHE A 144 3.97 9.90 -11.37
C PHE A 144 3.71 11.05 -12.36
N ASN A 145 2.52 11.13 -12.89
CA ASN A 145 2.11 12.19 -13.80
C ASN A 145 1.35 13.34 -13.11
N LYS A 146 1.28 13.32 -11.76
CA LYS A 146 0.61 14.34 -10.92
C LYS A 146 -0.85 14.55 -11.31
N LYS A 147 -1.56 13.45 -11.56
CA LYS A 147 -2.99 13.44 -11.88
C LYS A 147 -3.88 13.09 -10.67
N LEU A 148 -3.28 12.74 -9.52
CA LEU A 148 -3.95 12.41 -8.27
C LEU A 148 -3.96 13.60 -7.31
#